data_2410aede1e1894b1320c45cb352a7629
#
_entry.id   2410aede1e1894b1320c45cb352a7629
#
_cell.length_a   1.000
_cell.length_b   1.000
_cell.length_c   1.000
_cell.angle_alpha   90.00
_cell.angle_beta   90.00
_cell.angle_gamma   90.00
#
_symmetry.space_group_name_H-M   'P 1'
#
loop_
_entity.id
_entity.type
_entity.pdbx_description
1 polymer ?
#
loop_
_entity_poly.entity_id
_entity_poly.type
_entity_poly.pdbx_seq_one_letter_code
_entity_poly.pdbx_strand_id
1 'polypeptide(L)'
;MTQVTLDNFDRVYPEICQKVDKCCFVAIDCEFTALRPDPGLKNSLFDSIQERYHKLSQPPVHSIISQIGLSMFEQNIEKNTFMASTYNFYICPRSFASVDETFVCQASSLEFLSRYNFDFGKFINQGIPYLNQEKEEQLRNDLKNGVILNVQERNIPLQDEDRIRKICGDLAVWINNR
;
A
#
# COMPACT_ATOMS: atom_id res chain seq x y z
N MET A 1 -15.87 -1.55 12.60
CA MET A 1 -14.87 -1.67 11.54
C MET A 1 -14.35 -0.29 11.20
N THR A 2 -13.05 -0.06 11.29
CA THR A 2 -12.39 1.23 11.07
C THR A 2 -11.69 1.22 9.72
N GLN A 3 -11.95 2.22 8.88
CA GLN A 3 -11.21 2.41 7.63
C GLN A 3 -9.95 3.22 7.92
N VAL A 4 -8.80 2.71 7.48
CA VAL A 4 -7.48 3.32 7.67
C VAL A 4 -6.95 3.76 6.31
N THR A 5 -6.62 5.04 6.21
CA THR A 5 -6.10 5.71 5.04
C THR A 5 -4.86 6.52 5.42
N LEU A 6 -4.19 7.12 4.46
CA LEU A 6 -3.07 8.01 4.70
C LEU A 6 -3.40 9.11 5.74
N ASP A 7 -4.62 9.64 5.69
CA ASP A 7 -5.03 10.78 6.53
C ASP A 7 -5.15 10.46 8.03
N ASN A 8 -5.36 9.19 8.37
CA ASN A 8 -5.56 8.79 9.76
C ASN A 8 -4.61 7.68 10.26
N PHE A 9 -3.70 7.21 9.43
CA PHE A 9 -2.79 6.12 9.74
C PHE A 9 -1.98 6.39 11.03
N ASP A 10 -1.29 7.52 11.10
CA ASP A 10 -0.44 7.85 12.26
C ASP A 10 -1.22 7.92 13.57
N ARG A 11 -2.47 8.36 13.52
CA ARG A 11 -3.35 8.43 14.68
C ARG A 11 -3.85 7.05 15.14
N VAL A 12 -4.14 6.16 14.18
CA VAL A 12 -4.75 4.85 14.46
C VAL A 12 -3.70 3.78 14.74
N TYR A 13 -2.50 3.92 14.17
CA TYR A 13 -1.43 2.93 14.28
C TYR A 13 -1.04 2.56 15.72
N PRO A 14 -0.86 3.50 16.67
CA PRO A 14 -0.55 3.16 18.07
C PRO A 14 -1.65 2.32 18.74
N GLU A 15 -2.92 2.57 18.42
CA GLU A 15 -4.04 1.77 18.94
C GLU A 15 -3.99 0.34 18.39
N ILE A 16 -3.68 0.18 17.10
CA ILE A 16 -3.55 -1.12 16.45
C ILE A 16 -2.44 -1.93 17.13
N CYS A 17 -1.26 -1.33 17.35
CA CYS A 17 -0.15 -1.99 18.02
C CYS A 17 -0.55 -2.52 19.41
N GLN A 18 -1.24 -1.70 20.21
CA GLN A 18 -1.72 -2.12 21.54
C GLN A 18 -2.72 -3.28 21.48
N LYS A 19 -3.54 -3.33 20.44
CA LYS A 19 -4.51 -4.43 20.24
C LYS A 19 -3.85 -5.69 19.74
N VAL A 20 -2.84 -5.59 18.89
CA VAL A 20 -2.03 -6.73 18.44
C VAL A 20 -1.35 -7.40 19.64
N ASP A 21 -0.78 -6.61 20.56
CA ASP A 21 -0.10 -7.14 21.75
C ASP A 21 -1.05 -7.89 22.70
N LYS A 22 -2.35 -7.57 22.66
CA LYS A 22 -3.36 -8.15 23.56
C LYS A 22 -4.21 -9.25 22.94
N CYS A 23 -4.21 -9.36 21.61
CA CYS A 23 -5.08 -10.30 20.93
C CYS A 23 -4.60 -11.76 21.07
N CYS A 24 -5.54 -12.69 21.07
CA CYS A 24 -5.25 -14.12 21.05
C CYS A 24 -4.86 -14.61 19.66
N PHE A 25 -5.46 -14.04 18.63
CA PHE A 25 -5.16 -14.32 17.24
C PHE A 25 -5.60 -13.16 16.34
N VAL A 26 -5.07 -13.16 15.13
CA VAL A 26 -5.35 -12.17 14.10
C VAL A 26 -5.85 -12.89 12.85
N ALA A 27 -6.93 -12.37 12.26
CA ALA A 27 -7.36 -12.77 10.91
C ALA A 27 -6.95 -11.67 9.93
N ILE A 28 -6.43 -12.08 8.77
CA ILE A 28 -5.99 -11.19 7.70
C ILE A 28 -6.78 -11.54 6.44
N ASP A 29 -7.26 -10.53 5.74
CA ASP A 29 -7.88 -10.61 4.44
C ASP A 29 -7.28 -9.58 3.49
N CYS A 30 -7.29 -9.83 2.17
CA CYS A 30 -6.69 -8.94 1.20
C CYS A 30 -7.57 -8.81 -0.05
N GLU A 31 -7.67 -7.56 -0.53
CA GLU A 31 -8.27 -7.25 -1.82
C GLU A 31 -7.18 -6.94 -2.86
N PHE A 32 -7.32 -7.52 -4.05
CA PHE A 32 -6.31 -7.42 -5.11
C PHE A 32 -6.87 -6.72 -6.35
N THR A 33 -6.02 -6.00 -7.06
CA THR A 33 -6.37 -5.38 -8.35
C THR A 33 -6.55 -6.42 -9.47
N ALA A 34 -5.92 -7.59 -9.34
CA ALA A 34 -6.08 -8.73 -10.23
C ALA A 34 -5.81 -10.04 -9.47
N LEU A 35 -6.62 -11.07 -9.72
CA LEU A 35 -6.51 -12.37 -9.06
C LEU A 35 -6.04 -13.48 -10.00
N ARG A 36 -6.14 -13.27 -11.30
CA ARG A 36 -5.80 -14.31 -12.26
C ARG A 36 -4.48 -14.01 -12.94
N PRO A 37 -3.57 -14.97 -12.92
CA PRO A 37 -2.43 -14.94 -13.83
C PRO A 37 -2.94 -15.00 -15.28
N ASP A 38 -2.06 -15.10 -16.23
CA ASP A 38 -2.30 -15.19 -17.66
C ASP A 38 -3.61 -15.93 -18.00
N PRO A 39 -4.46 -15.39 -18.92
CA PRO A 39 -5.63 -16.08 -19.45
C PRO A 39 -5.36 -17.49 -19.99
N GLY A 40 -4.11 -17.80 -20.38
CA GLY A 40 -3.67 -19.13 -20.81
C GLY A 40 -3.59 -20.17 -19.69
N LEU A 41 -3.51 -19.75 -18.42
CA LEU A 41 -3.39 -20.62 -17.25
C LEU A 41 -4.74 -20.92 -16.57
N LYS A 42 -5.79 -21.14 -17.36
CA LYS A 42 -7.11 -21.49 -16.82
C LYS A 42 -7.05 -22.84 -16.10
N ASN A 43 -7.67 -22.89 -14.90
CA ASN A 43 -7.89 -24.15 -14.20
C ASN A 43 -8.81 -25.06 -15.03
N SER A 44 -8.41 -26.31 -15.20
CA SER A 44 -9.23 -27.38 -15.76
C SER A 44 -9.88 -28.20 -14.65
N LEU A 45 -11.03 -28.78 -14.93
CA LEU A 45 -11.65 -29.76 -14.04
C LEU A 45 -10.80 -31.03 -13.91
N PHE A 46 -9.92 -31.29 -14.88
CA PHE A 46 -9.02 -32.45 -14.92
C PHE A 46 -7.63 -32.16 -14.34
N ASP A 47 -7.38 -30.95 -13.86
CA ASP A 47 -6.11 -30.63 -13.23
C ASP A 47 -5.92 -31.47 -11.95
N SER A 48 -4.78 -32.11 -11.84
CA SER A 48 -4.31 -32.64 -10.56
C SER A 48 -4.13 -31.51 -9.54
N ILE A 49 -4.05 -31.86 -8.25
CA ILE A 49 -3.81 -30.89 -7.18
C ILE A 49 -2.50 -30.11 -7.45
N GLN A 50 -1.47 -30.80 -7.94
CA GLN A 50 -0.16 -30.23 -8.24
C GLN A 50 -0.21 -29.25 -9.42
N GLU A 51 -0.89 -29.61 -10.50
CA GLU A 51 -1.08 -28.73 -11.66
C GLU A 51 -1.89 -27.49 -11.30
N ARG A 52 -2.95 -27.66 -10.51
CA ARG A 52 -3.75 -26.54 -10.01
C ARG A 52 -2.92 -25.61 -9.12
N TYR A 53 -2.13 -26.17 -8.19
CA TYR A 53 -1.22 -25.38 -7.36
C TYR A 53 -0.20 -24.62 -8.20
N HIS A 54 0.42 -25.30 -9.18
CA HIS A 54 1.38 -24.65 -10.06
C HIS A 54 0.77 -23.49 -10.85
N LYS A 55 -0.43 -23.64 -11.38
CA LYS A 55 -1.16 -22.57 -12.07
C LYS A 55 -1.52 -21.40 -11.15
N LEU A 56 -1.92 -21.68 -9.92
CA LEU A 56 -2.29 -20.67 -8.93
C LEU A 56 -1.07 -19.97 -8.30
N SER A 57 0.07 -20.65 -8.22
CA SER A 57 1.31 -20.09 -7.67
C SER A 57 2.06 -19.17 -8.62
N GLN A 58 1.64 -19.13 -9.91
CA GLN A 58 2.19 -18.12 -10.84
C GLN A 58 1.67 -16.75 -10.43
N PRO A 59 2.54 -15.80 -10.08
CA PRO A 59 2.11 -14.48 -9.67
C PRO A 59 1.32 -13.84 -10.83
N PRO A 60 0.15 -13.25 -10.55
CA PRO A 60 -0.48 -12.39 -11.53
C PRO A 60 0.50 -11.27 -11.89
N VAL A 61 0.77 -11.10 -13.18
CA VAL A 61 1.76 -10.14 -13.66
C VAL A 61 1.41 -8.75 -13.10
N HIS A 62 2.22 -8.25 -12.18
CA HIS A 62 2.11 -6.91 -11.60
C HIS A 62 0.77 -6.55 -10.94
N SER A 63 0.04 -7.50 -10.35
CA SER A 63 -1.11 -7.15 -9.50
C SER A 63 -0.62 -6.62 -8.15
N ILE A 64 -1.42 -5.75 -7.54
CA ILE A 64 -1.14 -5.21 -6.21
C ILE A 64 -2.28 -5.51 -5.24
N ILE A 65 -1.96 -5.49 -3.95
CA ILE A 65 -2.96 -5.45 -2.90
C ILE A 65 -3.51 -4.02 -2.84
N SER A 66 -4.83 -3.89 -2.90
CA SER A 66 -5.54 -2.60 -2.82
C SER A 66 -6.10 -2.32 -1.43
N GLN A 67 -6.38 -3.37 -0.65
CA GLN A 67 -6.83 -3.26 0.73
C GLN A 67 -6.33 -4.46 1.54
N ILE A 68 -5.97 -4.20 2.79
CA ILE A 68 -5.67 -5.22 3.80
C ILE A 68 -6.68 -5.08 4.93
N GLY A 69 -7.45 -6.15 5.18
CA GLY A 69 -8.30 -6.29 6.35
C GLY A 69 -7.54 -6.97 7.48
N LEU A 70 -7.55 -6.37 8.67
CA LEU A 70 -6.94 -6.90 9.87
C LEU A 70 -7.99 -6.96 10.99
N SER A 71 -8.28 -8.15 11.49
CA SER A 71 -9.19 -8.36 12.61
C SER A 71 -8.46 -9.00 13.77
N MET A 72 -8.38 -8.30 14.90
CA MET A 72 -7.77 -8.76 16.13
C MET A 72 -8.84 -9.24 17.10
N PHE A 73 -8.65 -10.43 17.65
CA PHE A 73 -9.63 -11.08 18.54
C PHE A 73 -9.06 -11.17 19.94
N GLU A 74 -9.71 -10.48 20.89
CA GLU A 74 -9.42 -10.53 22.30
C GLU A 74 -10.45 -11.42 23.01
N GLN A 75 -10.00 -12.34 23.86
CA GLN A 75 -10.88 -13.22 24.60
C GLN A 75 -11.38 -12.54 25.87
N ASN A 76 -12.69 -12.53 26.06
CA ASN A 76 -13.30 -12.24 27.35
C ASN A 76 -13.57 -13.54 28.10
N ILE A 77 -12.71 -13.89 29.06
CA ILE A 77 -12.75 -15.15 29.78
C ILE A 77 -14.04 -15.26 30.60
N GLU A 78 -14.51 -14.17 31.26
CA GLU A 78 -15.69 -14.17 32.11
C GLU A 78 -16.97 -14.47 31.34
N LYS A 79 -17.07 -13.97 30.11
CA LYS A 79 -18.24 -14.14 29.24
C LYS A 79 -18.09 -15.28 28.23
N ASN A 80 -16.92 -15.92 28.17
CA ASN A 80 -16.56 -16.92 27.17
C ASN A 80 -16.88 -16.47 25.73
N THR A 81 -16.51 -15.22 25.40
CA THR A 81 -16.74 -14.57 24.10
C THR A 81 -15.46 -13.96 23.57
N PHE A 82 -15.44 -13.68 22.27
CA PHE A 82 -14.37 -12.90 21.65
C PHE A 82 -14.88 -11.51 21.27
N MET A 83 -14.05 -10.50 21.49
CA MET A 83 -14.24 -9.16 20.95
C MET A 83 -13.33 -8.98 19.76
N ALA A 84 -13.92 -8.61 18.61
CA ALA A 84 -13.17 -8.36 17.39
C ALA A 84 -12.99 -6.86 17.15
N SER A 85 -11.75 -6.44 16.91
CA SER A 85 -11.40 -5.10 16.44
C SER A 85 -10.90 -5.20 15.00
N THR A 86 -11.66 -4.63 14.05
CA THR A 86 -11.39 -4.76 12.63
C THR A 86 -10.98 -3.43 12.01
N TYR A 87 -9.89 -3.44 11.23
CA TYR A 87 -9.33 -2.32 10.50
C TYR A 87 -9.12 -2.70 9.04
N ASN A 88 -9.58 -1.85 8.11
CA ASN A 88 -9.35 -2.00 6.68
C ASN A 88 -8.42 -0.89 6.20
N PHE A 89 -7.23 -1.28 5.75
CA PHE A 89 -6.21 -0.37 5.25
C PHE A 89 -6.32 -0.29 3.74
N TYR A 90 -6.62 0.90 3.23
CA TYR A 90 -6.43 1.18 1.81
C TYR A 90 -4.97 1.46 1.55
N ILE A 91 -4.34 0.70 0.66
CA ILE A 91 -2.93 0.85 0.31
C ILE A 91 -2.78 1.02 -1.19
N CYS A 92 -1.97 1.97 -1.62
CA CYS A 92 -1.74 2.25 -3.03
C CYS A 92 -0.32 2.74 -3.23
N PRO A 93 0.47 2.16 -4.15
CA PRO A 93 1.79 2.70 -4.45
C PRO A 93 1.66 4.14 -4.97
N ARG A 94 2.65 4.97 -4.64
CA ARG A 94 2.71 6.36 -5.09
C ARG A 94 3.98 6.58 -5.90
N SER A 95 3.85 7.37 -6.97
CA SER A 95 5.03 7.86 -7.67
C SER A 95 5.76 8.88 -6.80
N PHE A 96 7.06 8.69 -6.62
CA PHE A 96 7.92 9.62 -5.91
C PHE A 96 9.36 9.54 -6.45
N ALA A 97 9.91 10.65 -6.90
CA ALA A 97 11.25 10.77 -7.46
C ALA A 97 11.51 9.78 -8.63
N SER A 98 12.47 8.87 -8.48
CA SER A 98 12.80 7.83 -9.46
C SER A 98 11.90 6.59 -9.38
N VAL A 99 11.02 6.51 -8.37
CA VAL A 99 10.14 5.37 -8.16
C VAL A 99 8.76 5.68 -8.73
N ASP A 100 8.38 4.92 -9.75
CA ASP A 100 7.02 4.95 -10.34
C ASP A 100 6.58 3.51 -10.62
N GLU A 101 5.49 3.09 -9.96
CA GLU A 101 5.03 1.70 -9.98
C GLU A 101 3.92 1.52 -11.00
N THR A 102 4.14 0.61 -11.94
CA THR A 102 3.10 0.18 -12.89
C THR A 102 2.44 -1.08 -12.37
N PHE A 103 1.13 -1.12 -12.29
CA PHE A 103 0.37 -2.30 -11.88
C PHE A 103 -0.83 -2.56 -12.79
N VAL A 104 -1.28 -3.82 -12.80
CA VAL A 104 -2.39 -4.29 -13.62
C VAL A 104 -3.67 -4.36 -12.81
N CYS A 105 -4.76 -3.92 -13.44
CA CYS A 105 -6.13 -4.11 -12.94
C CYS A 105 -6.88 -5.08 -13.86
N GLN A 106 -7.52 -6.07 -13.27
CA GLN A 106 -8.38 -7.01 -13.99
C GLN A 106 -9.83 -6.55 -13.90
N ALA A 107 -10.51 -6.41 -15.04
CA ALA A 107 -11.87 -5.89 -15.09
C ALA A 107 -12.83 -6.68 -14.17
N SER A 108 -12.74 -8.01 -14.15
CA SER A 108 -13.59 -8.84 -13.29
C SER A 108 -13.29 -8.65 -11.79
N SER A 109 -12.04 -8.35 -11.42
CA SER A 109 -11.69 -8.02 -10.02
C SER A 109 -12.26 -6.67 -9.63
N LEU A 110 -12.15 -5.66 -10.49
CA LEU A 110 -12.73 -4.34 -10.24
C LEU A 110 -14.26 -4.39 -10.15
N GLU A 111 -14.91 -5.18 -11.03
CA GLU A 111 -16.36 -5.41 -10.98
C GLU A 111 -16.77 -6.08 -9.66
N PHE A 112 -16.03 -7.10 -9.23
CA PHE A 112 -16.24 -7.76 -7.94
C PHE A 112 -16.12 -6.77 -6.79
N LEU A 113 -15.03 -6.03 -6.70
CA LEU A 113 -14.79 -5.03 -5.66
C LEU A 113 -15.90 -3.95 -5.64
N SER A 114 -16.31 -3.46 -6.81
CA SER A 114 -17.41 -2.49 -6.95
C SER A 114 -18.73 -3.04 -6.40
N ARG A 115 -19.05 -4.30 -6.68
CA ARG A 115 -20.26 -4.98 -6.20
C ARG A 115 -20.31 -5.07 -4.67
N TYR A 116 -19.15 -5.16 -4.02
CA TYR A 116 -19.03 -5.21 -2.57
C TYR A 116 -18.68 -3.85 -1.95
N ASN A 117 -19.00 -2.76 -2.65
CA ASN A 117 -18.86 -1.38 -2.17
C ASN A 117 -17.41 -0.99 -1.80
N PHE A 118 -16.41 -1.53 -2.51
CA PHE A 118 -15.04 -1.06 -2.40
C PHE A 118 -14.93 0.40 -2.86
N ASP A 119 -14.30 1.23 -2.04
CA ASP A 119 -14.15 2.66 -2.33
C ASP A 119 -12.86 2.91 -3.13
N PHE A 120 -12.99 2.92 -4.47
CA PHE A 120 -11.87 3.21 -5.38
C PHE A 120 -11.32 4.65 -5.20
N GLY A 121 -12.18 5.57 -4.77
CA GLY A 121 -11.76 6.94 -4.47
C GLY A 121 -10.78 6.97 -3.29
N LYS A 122 -11.06 6.25 -2.21
CA LYS A 122 -10.12 6.11 -1.09
C LYS A 122 -8.87 5.37 -1.49
N PHE A 123 -8.98 4.29 -2.25
CA PHE A 123 -7.83 3.53 -2.74
C PHE A 123 -6.85 4.43 -3.49
N ILE A 124 -7.33 5.17 -4.50
CA ILE A 124 -6.46 5.98 -5.36
C ILE A 124 -6.00 7.27 -4.65
N ASN A 125 -6.90 7.97 -3.95
CA ASN A 125 -6.58 9.31 -3.44
C ASN A 125 -6.02 9.30 -2.02
N GLN A 126 -6.43 8.34 -1.18
CA GLN A 126 -6.11 8.29 0.24
C GLN A 126 -5.38 7.00 0.64
N GLY A 127 -5.04 6.14 -0.31
CA GLY A 127 -4.29 4.91 -0.03
C GLY A 127 -2.95 5.21 0.61
N ILE A 128 -2.60 4.45 1.63
CA ILE A 128 -1.31 4.51 2.32
C ILE A 128 -0.23 4.07 1.33
N PRO A 129 0.80 4.90 1.07
CA PRO A 129 1.89 4.52 0.19
C PRO A 129 2.77 3.45 0.81
N TYR A 130 3.32 2.61 -0.04
CA TYR A 130 4.28 1.59 0.37
C TYR A 130 5.35 1.38 -0.70
N LEU A 131 6.48 0.83 -0.29
CA LEU A 131 7.58 0.42 -1.16
C LEU A 131 8.02 -0.99 -0.79
N ASN A 132 8.57 -1.72 -1.75
CA ASN A 132 9.34 -2.91 -1.44
C ASN A 132 10.73 -2.50 -0.93
N GLN A 133 11.44 -3.43 -0.30
CA GLN A 133 12.74 -3.15 0.33
C GLN A 133 13.77 -2.63 -0.69
N GLU A 134 13.81 -3.21 -1.88
CA GLU A 134 14.75 -2.81 -2.94
C GLU A 134 14.55 -1.35 -3.37
N LYS A 135 13.29 -0.95 -3.58
CA LYS A 135 12.95 0.43 -3.94
C LYS A 135 13.14 1.40 -2.79
N GLU A 136 12.91 0.97 -1.56
CA GLU A 136 13.23 1.76 -0.38
C GLU A 136 14.73 2.04 -0.29
N GLU A 137 15.58 1.03 -0.47
CA GLU A 137 17.03 1.18 -0.47
C GLU A 137 17.51 2.09 -1.62
N GLN A 138 16.95 1.93 -2.82
CA GLN A 138 17.22 2.81 -3.95
C GLN A 138 16.88 4.25 -3.61
N LEU A 139 15.67 4.51 -3.11
CA LEU A 139 15.22 5.85 -2.77
C LEU A 139 16.06 6.49 -1.66
N ARG A 140 16.45 5.71 -0.65
CA ARG A 140 17.36 6.17 0.41
C ARG A 140 18.73 6.56 -0.13
N ASN A 141 19.26 5.82 -1.08
CA ASN A 141 20.52 6.14 -1.75
C ASN A 141 20.39 7.39 -2.62
N ASP A 142 19.31 7.53 -3.37
CA ASP A 142 19.04 8.71 -4.19
C ASP A 142 18.91 9.97 -3.33
N LEU A 143 18.27 9.86 -2.16
CA LEU A 143 18.20 10.96 -1.18
C LEU A 143 19.57 11.34 -0.66
N LYS A 144 20.40 10.36 -0.23
CA LYS A 144 21.75 10.60 0.28
C LYS A 144 22.67 11.25 -0.76
N ASN A 145 22.50 10.86 -2.01
CA ASN A 145 23.32 11.36 -3.13
C ASN A 145 22.78 12.68 -3.71
N GLY A 146 21.69 13.21 -3.19
CA GLY A 146 21.08 14.45 -3.68
C GLY A 146 20.41 14.32 -5.06
N VAL A 147 20.28 13.10 -5.60
CA VAL A 147 19.70 12.85 -6.93
C VAL A 147 18.26 13.35 -7.02
N ILE A 148 17.49 13.23 -5.91
CA ILE A 148 16.09 13.67 -5.84
C ILE A 148 15.97 15.20 -5.91
N LEU A 149 17.01 15.92 -5.48
CA LEU A 149 17.06 17.38 -5.53
C LEU A 149 17.55 17.91 -6.89
N ASN A 150 18.06 17.05 -7.77
CA ASN A 150 18.30 17.39 -9.15
C ASN A 150 16.96 17.57 -9.89
N VAL A 151 16.27 18.64 -9.57
CA VAL A 151 15.26 19.21 -10.45
C VAL A 151 15.97 19.38 -11.79
N GLN A 152 15.59 18.60 -12.83
CA GLN A 152 16.02 18.89 -14.17
C GLN A 152 15.93 20.41 -14.33
N GLU A 153 16.97 21.03 -14.86
CA GLU A 153 16.99 22.46 -15.19
C GLU A 153 15.80 22.79 -16.09
N ARG A 154 14.61 22.88 -15.51
CA ARG A 154 13.53 23.59 -16.15
C ARG A 154 14.01 25.03 -16.15
N ASN A 155 13.98 25.68 -17.31
CA ASN A 155 14.22 27.11 -17.43
C ASN A 155 13.32 27.84 -16.42
N ILE A 156 13.85 28.03 -15.20
CA ILE A 156 13.17 28.75 -14.14
C ILE A 156 13.28 30.21 -14.56
N PRO A 157 12.19 30.96 -14.66
CA PRO A 157 12.25 32.39 -14.92
C PRO A 157 13.17 33.03 -13.87
N LEU A 158 14.08 33.89 -14.31
CA LEU A 158 15.06 34.59 -13.45
C LEU A 158 14.41 35.25 -12.20
N GLN A 159 13.16 35.71 -12.35
CA GLN A 159 12.39 36.32 -11.28
C GLN A 159 11.97 35.32 -10.15
N ASP A 160 11.99 34.03 -10.43
CA ASP A 160 11.62 32.97 -9.45
C ASP A 160 12.83 32.29 -8.83
N GLU A 161 14.03 32.51 -9.34
CA GLU A 161 15.28 31.89 -8.86
C GLU A 161 15.55 32.14 -7.38
N ASP A 162 15.41 33.38 -6.94
CA ASP A 162 15.65 33.77 -5.54
C ASP A 162 14.61 33.13 -4.59
N ARG A 163 13.37 33.01 -5.05
CA ARG A 163 12.30 32.39 -4.28
C ARG A 163 12.51 30.89 -4.12
N ILE A 164 12.94 30.22 -5.19
CA ILE A 164 13.26 28.79 -5.17
C ILE A 164 14.48 28.53 -4.33
N ARG A 165 15.54 29.35 -4.45
CA ARG A 165 16.75 29.23 -3.65
C ARG A 165 16.46 29.39 -2.15
N LYS A 166 15.56 30.29 -1.77
CA LYS A 166 15.09 30.44 -0.39
C LYS A 166 14.34 29.20 0.10
N ILE A 167 13.39 28.68 -0.68
CA ILE A 167 12.62 27.46 -0.33
C ILE A 167 13.55 26.26 -0.16
N CYS A 168 14.52 26.08 -1.05
CA CYS A 168 15.53 25.00 -0.93
C CYS A 168 16.40 25.16 0.32
N GLY A 169 16.79 26.40 0.66
CA GLY A 169 17.53 26.70 1.90
C GLY A 169 16.72 26.37 3.15
N ASP A 170 15.47 26.79 3.20
CA ASP A 170 14.58 26.53 4.34
C ASP A 170 14.31 25.02 4.51
N LEU A 171 14.14 24.27 3.42
CA LEU A 171 14.01 22.82 3.41
C LEU A 171 15.27 22.12 3.90
N ALA A 172 16.45 22.55 3.46
CA ALA A 172 17.72 21.97 3.89
C ALA A 172 17.94 22.17 5.39
N VAL A 173 17.61 23.35 5.93
CA VAL A 173 17.67 23.63 7.38
C VAL A 173 16.69 22.75 8.15
N TRP A 174 15.47 22.56 7.62
CA TRP A 174 14.47 21.73 8.26
C TRP A 174 14.87 20.24 8.30
N ILE A 175 15.46 19.72 7.21
CA ILE A 175 15.96 18.33 7.12
C ILE A 175 17.11 18.09 8.10
N ASN A 176 18.04 19.06 8.24
CA ASN A 176 19.22 18.91 9.11
C ASN A 176 18.88 19.06 10.61
N ASN A 177 17.72 19.59 10.96
CA ASN A 177 17.30 19.79 12.36
C ASN A 177 16.40 18.65 12.89
N ARG A 178 16.25 17.55 12.16
CA ARG A 178 15.55 16.32 12.56
C ARG A 178 16.48 15.12 12.62
#